data_f3ae4882e82ff5a8e804e12cbbd6a474
#
_entry.id   f3ae4882e82ff5a8e804e12cbbd6a474
#
_cell.length_a   1.000
_cell.length_b   1.000
_cell.length_c   1.000
_cell.angle_alpha   90.00
_cell.angle_beta   90.00
_cell.angle_gamma   90.00
#
_symmetry.space_group_name_H-M   'P 1'
#
loop_
_entity.id
_entity.type
_entity.pdbx_description
1 polymer ?
#
loop_
_entity_poly.entity_id
_entity_poly.type
_entity_poly.pdbx_seq_one_letter_code
_entity_poly.pdbx_strand_id
1 'polypeptide(L)'
;IEYGAGSELVEGQSAYAGDINVIGSQIKANDDVTLKADNQINLLAAQNVDTLKSKNKGSSASLGVSFGTDGLLFTAGASGSKGKTKGNGSTWTETVVQGGNQAGDTVKLESGTDTNLIGAQVIGNQVIANVGTSGQGNLNIQSLQDTNQYKDKQQSIGGSISVGAGRMGGSFSYSDSKTKSNYASVNEQSGIMAGDGGFQINVNGNTNLTGAVIASTEPAIKQNLNSLTTQTLTTSNIENSAEYSAKGVSVGTGVGLNQQPGGAGYKNAPTASAGSSSQSDDSSSVTVSGISGGTVSISNPSTSSGQAAQTVLTGQDAITTVATLNRDVTTQRNTDAQGNITAIAVDSNGNNLA
;
A
#
# COMPACT_ATOMS: atom_id res chain seq x y z
N ILE A 1 -24.05 2.05 21.52
CA ILE A 1 -24.62 1.22 20.44
C ILE A 1 -24.31 -0.24 20.79
N GLU A 2 -25.32 -1.08 20.76
CA GLU A 2 -25.20 -2.50 21.06
C GLU A 2 -25.64 -3.31 19.83
N TYR A 3 -24.81 -4.25 19.40
CA TYR A 3 -25.10 -5.19 18.34
C TYR A 3 -24.93 -6.60 18.88
N GLY A 4 -25.96 -7.41 18.77
CA GLY A 4 -25.97 -8.80 19.14
C GLY A 4 -26.34 -9.69 17.95
N ALA A 5 -25.68 -10.82 17.84
CA ALA A 5 -26.03 -11.88 16.91
C ALA A 5 -26.11 -13.20 17.68
N GLY A 6 -27.25 -13.80 17.61
CA GLY A 6 -27.65 -15.00 18.30
C GLY A 6 -29.14 -14.96 18.61
N SER A 7 -29.74 -16.06 19.00
CA SER A 7 -31.13 -16.13 19.41
C SER A 7 -31.25 -16.15 20.91
N GLU A 8 -32.13 -15.32 21.44
CA GLU A 8 -32.69 -15.59 22.79
C GLU A 8 -33.37 -16.96 22.73
N LEU A 9 -32.93 -17.89 23.58
CA LEU A 9 -33.57 -19.21 23.66
C LEU A 9 -34.98 -19.07 24.19
N VAL A 10 -35.96 -19.26 23.33
CA VAL A 10 -37.33 -19.55 23.77
C VAL A 10 -37.37 -21.06 24.01
N GLU A 11 -37.95 -21.45 25.15
CA GLU A 11 -38.03 -22.86 25.56
C GLU A 11 -38.53 -23.75 24.43
N GLY A 12 -37.65 -24.70 24.00
CA GLY A 12 -37.94 -25.63 22.90
C GLY A 12 -37.38 -25.26 21.52
N GLN A 13 -36.63 -24.15 21.36
CA GLN A 13 -35.94 -23.81 20.14
C GLN A 13 -34.42 -24.08 20.21
N SER A 14 -33.86 -24.58 19.12
CA SER A 14 -32.40 -24.66 18.98
C SER A 14 -31.83 -23.25 18.78
N ALA A 15 -30.80 -22.90 19.56
CA ALA A 15 -30.01 -21.70 19.28
C ALA A 15 -29.34 -21.81 17.94
N TYR A 16 -29.55 -20.84 17.07
CA TYR A 16 -28.73 -20.68 15.86
C TYR A 16 -27.50 -19.87 16.26
N ALA A 17 -26.31 -20.44 16.02
CA ALA A 17 -25.06 -19.72 16.20
C ALA A 17 -25.07 -18.48 15.30
N GLY A 18 -24.97 -17.31 15.90
CA GLY A 18 -24.99 -16.04 15.19
C GLY A 18 -23.58 -15.45 15.05
N ASP A 19 -23.24 -15.04 13.83
CA ASP A 19 -22.02 -14.28 13.54
C ASP A 19 -22.33 -12.80 13.39
N ILE A 20 -21.40 -11.95 13.84
CA ILE A 20 -21.38 -10.54 13.47
C ILE A 20 -20.35 -10.37 12.35
N ASN A 21 -20.82 -9.92 11.17
CA ASN A 21 -19.96 -9.64 10.03
C ASN A 21 -20.06 -8.15 9.65
N VAL A 22 -18.96 -7.41 9.80
CA VAL A 22 -18.85 -5.99 9.41
C VAL A 22 -17.74 -5.89 8.37
N ILE A 23 -18.07 -5.44 7.16
CA ILE A 23 -17.13 -5.45 6.04
C ILE A 23 -17.04 -4.05 5.43
N GLY A 24 -15.82 -3.47 5.39
CA GLY A 24 -15.53 -2.17 4.81
C GLY A 24 -16.41 -1.04 5.36
N SER A 25 -16.78 -1.10 6.63
CA SER A 25 -17.81 -0.27 7.23
C SER A 25 -17.36 0.33 8.56
N GLN A 26 -18.05 1.38 8.99
CA GLN A 26 -17.74 2.05 10.24
C GLN A 26 -18.92 1.98 11.21
N ILE A 27 -18.65 1.51 12.43
CA ILE A 27 -19.55 1.58 13.58
C ILE A 27 -18.95 2.61 14.53
N LYS A 28 -19.67 3.72 14.76
CA LYS A 28 -19.19 4.79 15.64
C LYS A 28 -20.27 5.19 16.64
N ALA A 29 -19.88 5.34 17.89
CA ALA A 29 -20.70 5.87 18.96
C ALA A 29 -19.93 6.94 19.73
N ASN A 30 -20.66 7.84 20.38
CA ASN A 30 -20.06 8.83 21.27
C ASN A 30 -19.75 8.26 22.67
N ASP A 31 -20.39 7.15 23.00
CA ASP A 31 -20.27 6.45 24.28
C ASP A 31 -19.86 4.98 24.02
N ASP A 32 -20.56 4.03 24.59
CA ASP A 32 -20.25 2.61 24.50
C ASP A 32 -20.60 1.98 23.14
N VAL A 33 -19.79 1.02 22.73
CA VAL A 33 -20.10 0.07 21.65
C VAL A 33 -19.96 -1.34 22.19
N THR A 34 -20.98 -2.17 22.03
CA THR A 34 -20.92 -3.59 22.35
C THR A 34 -21.23 -4.43 21.12
N LEU A 35 -20.33 -5.32 20.76
CA LEU A 35 -20.52 -6.36 19.75
C LEU A 35 -20.53 -7.71 20.48
N LYS A 36 -21.64 -8.42 20.41
CA LYS A 36 -21.81 -9.72 21.05
C LYS A 36 -22.33 -10.74 20.06
N ALA A 37 -21.58 -11.81 19.84
CA ALA A 37 -21.90 -12.90 18.94
C ALA A 37 -21.86 -14.24 19.68
N ASP A 38 -22.84 -15.10 19.44
CA ASP A 38 -22.83 -16.46 19.97
C ASP A 38 -21.75 -17.33 19.31
N ASN A 39 -21.34 -17.00 18.09
CA ASN A 39 -20.25 -17.66 17.35
C ASN A 39 -19.10 -16.66 17.10
N GLN A 40 -18.97 -16.07 15.93
CA GLN A 40 -17.81 -15.27 15.54
C GLN A 40 -18.11 -13.78 15.41
N ILE A 41 -17.08 -12.98 15.65
CA ILE A 41 -17.05 -11.56 15.26
C ILE A 41 -16.03 -11.42 14.13
N ASN A 42 -16.48 -10.98 12.96
CA ASN A 42 -15.66 -10.76 11.77
C ASN A 42 -15.71 -9.28 11.37
N LEU A 43 -14.65 -8.57 11.66
CA LEU A 43 -14.42 -7.19 11.22
C LEU A 43 -13.41 -7.25 10.10
N LEU A 44 -13.87 -7.07 8.85
CA LEU A 44 -13.09 -7.33 7.66
C LEU A 44 -13.02 -6.09 6.77
N ALA A 45 -11.89 -5.83 6.15
CA ALA A 45 -11.81 -4.81 5.10
C ALA A 45 -12.53 -5.26 3.83
N ALA A 46 -13.06 -4.29 3.07
CA ALA A 46 -13.57 -4.51 1.73
C ALA A 46 -12.47 -4.27 0.71
N GLN A 47 -12.31 -5.20 -0.22
CA GLN A 47 -11.32 -5.09 -1.29
C GLN A 47 -11.86 -4.30 -2.48
N ASN A 48 -11.09 -3.31 -2.93
CA ASN A 48 -11.31 -2.62 -4.19
C ASN A 48 -10.23 -3.06 -5.19
N VAL A 49 -10.63 -3.48 -6.38
CA VAL A 49 -9.71 -3.97 -7.40
C VAL A 49 -9.79 -3.11 -8.64
N ASP A 50 -8.64 -2.57 -9.05
CA ASP A 50 -8.50 -1.79 -10.27
C ASP A 50 -7.70 -2.56 -11.31
N THR A 51 -8.21 -2.59 -12.55
CA THR A 51 -7.50 -3.22 -13.67
C THR A 51 -7.40 -2.25 -14.84
N LEU A 52 -6.18 -1.94 -15.23
CA LEU A 52 -5.87 -1.13 -16.40
C LEU A 52 -5.30 -2.01 -17.51
N LYS A 53 -5.93 -1.98 -18.68
CA LYS A 53 -5.39 -2.60 -19.91
C LYS A 53 -5.55 -1.62 -21.06
N SER A 54 -4.44 -1.15 -21.61
CA SER A 54 -4.44 -0.25 -22.75
C SER A 54 -3.51 -0.79 -23.85
N LYS A 55 -3.92 -0.61 -25.07
CA LYS A 55 -3.08 -0.85 -26.25
C LYS A 55 -3.29 0.34 -27.18
N ASN A 56 -2.21 0.95 -27.58
CA ASN A 56 -2.24 2.01 -28.57
C ASN A 56 -1.39 1.61 -29.79
N LYS A 57 -1.82 2.06 -30.94
CA LYS A 57 -1.07 2.01 -32.20
C LYS A 57 -1.29 3.33 -32.89
N GLY A 58 -0.25 3.91 -33.38
CA GLY A 58 -0.28 5.13 -34.17
C GLY A 58 0.57 4.99 -35.41
N SER A 59 0.15 5.59 -36.49
CA SER A 59 0.97 5.79 -37.66
C SER A 59 0.73 7.19 -38.17
N SER A 60 1.77 7.82 -38.65
CA SER A 60 1.69 9.13 -39.30
C SER A 60 2.55 9.15 -40.57
N ALA A 61 2.07 9.89 -41.53
CA ALA A 61 2.83 10.28 -42.70
C ALA A 61 2.79 11.81 -42.81
N SER A 62 3.91 12.40 -43.13
CA SER A 62 4.00 13.85 -43.26
C SER A 62 4.67 14.21 -44.60
N LEU A 63 4.13 15.23 -45.23
CA LEU A 63 4.71 15.88 -46.39
C LEU A 63 4.89 17.35 -46.05
N GLY A 64 6.08 17.86 -46.22
CA GLY A 64 6.41 19.24 -45.89
C GLY A 64 7.15 19.90 -47.06
N VAL A 65 6.90 21.20 -47.21
CA VAL A 65 7.63 22.07 -48.12
C VAL A 65 8.08 23.26 -47.30
N SER A 66 9.38 23.55 -47.32
CA SER A 66 9.96 24.73 -46.70
C SER A 66 10.69 25.60 -47.71
N PHE A 67 10.53 26.91 -47.54
CA PHE A 67 11.20 27.91 -48.32
C PHE A 67 12.26 28.59 -47.47
N GLY A 68 13.46 28.64 -47.94
CA GLY A 68 14.57 29.35 -47.29
C GLY A 68 15.36 30.19 -48.27
N THR A 69 16.33 30.91 -47.76
CA THR A 69 17.26 31.72 -48.58
C THR A 69 17.97 30.89 -49.64
N ASP A 70 18.10 29.59 -49.43
CA ASP A 70 18.80 28.64 -50.32
C ASP A 70 17.85 27.91 -51.29
N GLY A 71 16.52 28.23 -51.26
CA GLY A 71 15.53 27.64 -52.18
C GLY A 71 14.50 26.73 -51.48
N LEU A 72 13.90 25.83 -52.29
CA LEU A 72 12.81 24.95 -51.89
C LEU A 72 13.32 23.59 -51.39
N LEU A 73 12.83 23.15 -50.23
CA LEU A 73 13.12 21.84 -49.64
C LEU A 73 11.82 21.06 -49.46
N PHE A 74 11.75 19.88 -50.04
CA PHE A 74 10.65 18.93 -49.84
C PHE A 74 11.05 17.88 -48.79
N THR A 75 10.19 17.61 -47.87
CA THR A 75 10.34 16.57 -46.84
C THR A 75 9.16 15.60 -46.88
N ALA A 76 9.48 14.32 -46.79
CA ALA A 76 8.50 13.26 -46.60
C ALA A 76 8.93 12.40 -45.40
N GLY A 77 8.02 12.14 -44.52
CA GLY A 77 8.29 11.34 -43.32
C GLY A 77 7.17 10.34 -43.05
N ALA A 78 7.54 9.24 -42.45
CA ALA A 78 6.58 8.27 -41.92
C ALA A 78 7.03 7.80 -40.52
N SER A 79 6.08 7.61 -39.65
CA SER A 79 6.35 7.04 -38.33
C SER A 79 5.26 6.07 -37.90
N GLY A 80 5.64 5.12 -37.08
CA GLY A 80 4.74 4.17 -36.45
C GLY A 80 5.06 4.03 -34.96
N SER A 81 4.05 3.89 -34.15
CA SER A 81 4.20 3.64 -32.71
C SER A 81 3.25 2.55 -32.26
N LYS A 82 3.66 1.81 -31.25
CA LYS A 82 2.80 0.87 -30.53
C LYS A 82 3.13 0.88 -29.07
N GLY A 83 2.09 0.80 -28.24
CA GLY A 83 2.24 0.73 -26.82
C GLY A 83 1.29 -0.28 -26.21
N LYS A 84 1.69 -0.77 -25.05
CA LYS A 84 0.88 -1.68 -24.23
C LYS A 84 1.12 -1.37 -22.78
N THR A 85 0.03 -0.98 -22.12
CA THR A 85 0.00 -0.72 -20.70
C THR A 85 -0.85 -1.76 -20.00
N LYS A 86 -0.39 -2.24 -18.88
CA LYS A 86 -1.13 -3.10 -17.96
C LYS A 86 -0.92 -2.60 -16.55
N GLY A 87 -2.00 -2.50 -15.79
CA GLY A 87 -1.98 -2.18 -14.38
C GLY A 87 -2.98 -3.07 -13.66
N ASN A 88 -2.62 -3.53 -12.48
CA ASN A 88 -3.53 -4.18 -11.54
C ASN A 88 -3.23 -3.60 -10.17
N GLY A 89 -4.25 -3.05 -9.53
CA GLY A 89 -4.19 -2.51 -8.18
C GLY A 89 -5.24 -3.16 -7.30
N SER A 90 -4.96 -3.22 -6.03
CA SER A 90 -5.90 -3.63 -4.98
C SER A 90 -5.69 -2.71 -3.79
N THR A 91 -6.76 -2.05 -3.37
CA THR A 91 -6.79 -1.24 -2.17
C THR A 91 -7.86 -1.76 -1.23
N TRP A 92 -7.69 -1.50 0.06
CA TRP A 92 -8.63 -1.95 1.07
C TRP A 92 -9.38 -0.76 1.67
N THR A 93 -10.68 -0.94 1.90
CA THR A 93 -11.49 -0.06 2.73
C THR A 93 -11.64 -0.74 4.09
N GLU A 94 -11.05 -0.16 5.09
CA GLU A 94 -11.01 -0.75 6.41
C GLU A 94 -12.35 -0.73 7.14
N THR A 95 -12.51 -1.67 8.04
CA THR A 95 -13.59 -1.67 9.01
C THR A 95 -13.13 -1.01 10.29
N VAL A 96 -13.89 -0.04 10.78
CA VAL A 96 -13.60 0.68 12.03
C VAL A 96 -14.76 0.55 13.00
N VAL A 97 -14.47 0.06 14.18
CA VAL A 97 -15.39 0.08 15.34
C VAL A 97 -14.84 1.07 16.35
N GLN A 98 -15.55 2.15 16.56
CA GLN A 98 -15.10 3.24 17.44
C GLN A 98 -16.17 3.60 18.47
N GLY A 99 -15.81 3.49 19.75
CA GLY A 99 -16.57 4.03 20.88
C GLY A 99 -16.13 5.44 21.25
N GLY A 100 -16.70 5.96 22.31
CA GLY A 100 -16.33 7.24 22.89
C GLY A 100 -14.91 7.25 23.46
N ASN A 101 -14.42 8.46 23.74
CA ASN A 101 -13.08 8.71 24.26
C ASN A 101 -13.09 9.32 25.68
N GLN A 102 -14.26 9.42 26.31
CA GLN A 102 -14.37 9.93 27.66
C GLN A 102 -14.06 8.83 28.68
N ALA A 103 -13.67 9.23 29.88
CA ALA A 103 -13.47 8.30 30.99
C ALA A 103 -14.77 7.51 31.29
N GLY A 104 -14.66 6.18 31.19
CA GLY A 104 -15.80 5.27 31.37
C GLY A 104 -16.39 4.73 30.08
N ASP A 105 -16.12 5.35 28.93
CA ASP A 105 -16.58 4.83 27.65
C ASP A 105 -15.84 3.54 27.27
N THR A 106 -16.58 2.54 26.79
CA THR A 106 -16.03 1.22 26.49
C THR A 106 -16.37 0.75 25.07
N VAL A 107 -15.43 0.03 24.44
CA VAL A 107 -15.74 -0.85 23.32
C VAL A 107 -15.61 -2.28 23.79
N LYS A 108 -16.70 -3.04 23.74
CA LYS A 108 -16.74 -4.43 24.18
C LYS A 108 -16.97 -5.37 23.00
N LEU A 109 -16.09 -6.36 22.87
CA LEU A 109 -16.22 -7.48 21.93
C LEU A 109 -16.41 -8.76 22.74
N GLU A 110 -17.44 -9.53 22.43
CA GLU A 110 -17.72 -10.82 23.07
C GLU A 110 -18.10 -11.83 22.00
N SER A 111 -17.26 -12.83 21.77
CA SER A 111 -17.51 -13.89 20.80
C SER A 111 -17.51 -15.26 21.46
N GLY A 112 -18.44 -16.13 21.05
CA GLY A 112 -18.48 -17.51 21.49
C GLY A 112 -17.27 -18.31 21.01
N THR A 113 -16.79 -18.03 19.80
CA THR A 113 -15.59 -18.64 19.21
C THR A 113 -14.61 -17.53 18.77
N ASP A 114 -14.23 -17.45 17.49
CA ASP A 114 -13.18 -16.56 17.04
C ASP A 114 -13.61 -15.07 16.94
N THR A 115 -12.64 -14.19 17.11
CA THR A 115 -12.74 -12.78 16.72
C THR A 115 -11.66 -12.46 15.69
N ASN A 116 -12.08 -12.00 14.51
CA ASN A 116 -11.21 -11.72 13.38
C ASN A 116 -11.26 -10.21 13.05
N LEU A 117 -10.11 -9.55 13.13
CA LEU A 117 -9.88 -8.16 12.75
C LEU A 117 -8.91 -8.15 11.57
N ILE A 118 -9.41 -8.27 10.33
CA ILE A 118 -8.59 -8.35 9.13
C ILE A 118 -8.78 -7.08 8.30
N GLY A 119 -7.79 -6.19 8.30
CA GLY A 119 -7.95 -4.83 7.80
C GLY A 119 -8.97 -4.06 8.63
N ALA A 120 -8.85 -4.12 9.96
CA ALA A 120 -9.85 -3.54 10.85
C ALA A 120 -9.23 -2.93 12.10
N GLN A 121 -9.88 -1.90 12.61
CA GLN A 121 -9.48 -1.18 13.82
C GLN A 121 -10.64 -1.16 14.84
N VAL A 122 -10.31 -1.42 16.10
CA VAL A 122 -11.19 -1.26 17.25
C VAL A 122 -10.61 -0.18 18.13
N ILE A 123 -11.34 0.93 18.29
CA ILE A 123 -10.85 2.16 18.94
C ILE A 123 -11.83 2.57 20.04
N GLY A 124 -11.35 2.84 21.24
CA GLY A 124 -12.17 3.34 22.35
C GLY A 124 -11.33 3.81 23.51
N ASN A 125 -11.93 4.53 24.48
CA ASN A 125 -11.21 4.88 25.70
C ASN A 125 -10.73 3.64 26.44
N GLN A 126 -11.63 2.66 26.66
CA GLN A 126 -11.28 1.33 27.11
C GLN A 126 -11.74 0.29 26.08
N VAL A 127 -10.95 -0.74 25.84
CA VAL A 127 -11.35 -1.86 24.98
C VAL A 127 -11.35 -3.17 25.79
N ILE A 128 -12.47 -3.87 25.80
CA ILE A 128 -12.65 -5.14 26.48
C ILE A 128 -12.97 -6.20 25.42
N ALA A 129 -12.19 -7.27 25.36
CA ALA A 129 -12.45 -8.37 24.43
C ALA A 129 -12.47 -9.71 25.19
N ASN A 130 -13.56 -10.46 25.04
CA ASN A 130 -13.70 -11.81 25.54
C ASN A 130 -13.94 -12.75 24.35
N VAL A 131 -12.96 -13.57 24.02
CA VAL A 131 -12.94 -14.41 22.83
C VAL A 131 -12.94 -15.89 23.23
N GLY A 132 -13.84 -16.68 22.63
CA GLY A 132 -14.00 -18.08 22.96
C GLY A 132 -14.83 -18.31 24.24
N THR A 133 -15.87 -17.53 24.45
CA THR A 133 -16.71 -17.63 25.68
C THR A 133 -17.53 -18.92 25.73
N SER A 134 -17.77 -19.56 24.58
CA SER A 134 -18.47 -20.87 24.47
C SER A 134 -17.53 -22.06 24.44
N GLY A 135 -16.21 -21.85 24.51
CA GLY A 135 -15.20 -22.92 24.40
C GLY A 135 -13.84 -22.36 24.00
N GLN A 136 -13.24 -22.93 22.95
CA GLN A 136 -12.02 -22.36 22.37
C GLN A 136 -12.34 -21.32 21.31
N GLY A 137 -11.54 -20.27 21.24
CA GLY A 137 -11.66 -19.21 20.24
C GLY A 137 -10.38 -18.39 20.13
N ASN A 138 -10.05 -17.99 18.90
CA ASN A 138 -8.81 -17.28 18.59
C ASN A 138 -9.10 -15.79 18.32
N LEU A 139 -8.19 -14.94 18.74
CA LEU A 139 -8.14 -13.54 18.35
C LEU A 139 -7.12 -13.39 17.21
N ASN A 140 -7.59 -13.13 16.00
CA ASN A 140 -6.76 -12.92 14.83
C ASN A 140 -6.81 -11.44 14.43
N ILE A 141 -5.67 -10.76 14.44
CA ILE A 141 -5.53 -9.37 13.99
C ILE A 141 -4.48 -9.32 12.89
N GLN A 142 -4.89 -8.87 11.71
CA GLN A 142 -4.02 -8.83 10.54
C GLN A 142 -4.21 -7.54 9.75
N SER A 143 -3.12 -6.85 9.49
CA SER A 143 -3.09 -5.74 8.53
C SER A 143 -3.05 -6.26 7.11
N LEU A 144 -3.60 -5.48 6.18
CA LEU A 144 -3.64 -5.80 4.77
C LEU A 144 -2.79 -4.82 3.98
N GLN A 145 -2.14 -5.31 2.93
CA GLN A 145 -1.35 -4.47 2.04
C GLN A 145 -2.18 -4.01 0.85
N ASP A 146 -2.14 -2.73 0.58
CA ASP A 146 -2.50 -2.21 -0.73
C ASP A 146 -1.41 -2.59 -1.73
N THR A 147 -1.83 -3.01 -2.91
CA THR A 147 -0.91 -3.44 -3.96
C THR A 147 -1.16 -2.68 -5.25
N ASN A 148 -0.11 -2.37 -5.98
CA ASN A 148 -0.19 -1.82 -7.33
C ASN A 148 0.92 -2.39 -8.20
N GLN A 149 0.56 -2.96 -9.33
CA GLN A 149 1.49 -3.43 -10.34
C GLN A 149 1.23 -2.69 -11.64
N TYR A 150 2.25 -2.03 -12.14
CA TYR A 150 2.17 -1.30 -13.40
C TYR A 150 3.27 -1.76 -14.36
N LYS A 151 2.91 -2.02 -15.61
CA LYS A 151 3.83 -2.37 -16.70
C LYS A 151 3.44 -1.61 -17.93
N ASP A 152 4.38 -0.80 -18.44
CA ASP A 152 4.25 -0.09 -19.70
C ASP A 152 5.35 -0.47 -20.66
N LYS A 153 5.00 -0.57 -21.93
CA LYS A 153 5.95 -0.78 -23.02
C LYS A 153 5.55 0.08 -24.20
N GLN A 154 6.45 0.95 -24.63
CA GLN A 154 6.27 1.81 -25.78
C GLN A 154 7.38 1.56 -26.80
N GLN A 155 7.00 1.47 -28.06
CA GLN A 155 7.95 1.35 -29.19
C GLN A 155 7.55 2.35 -30.26
N SER A 156 8.55 3.03 -30.83
CA SER A 156 8.33 3.88 -31.98
C SER A 156 9.44 3.68 -33.02
N ILE A 157 9.06 3.85 -34.28
CA ILE A 157 9.93 3.82 -35.43
C ILE A 157 9.55 4.97 -36.36
N GLY A 158 10.53 5.68 -36.88
CA GLY A 158 10.27 6.78 -37.78
C GLY A 158 11.36 6.92 -38.82
N GLY A 159 11.01 7.48 -39.93
CA GLY A 159 12.00 7.83 -40.99
C GLY A 159 11.52 9.02 -41.79
N SER A 160 12.46 9.79 -42.29
CA SER A 160 12.18 10.90 -43.18
C SER A 160 13.22 11.01 -44.29
N ILE A 161 12.80 11.56 -45.41
CA ILE A 161 13.68 11.97 -46.49
C ILE A 161 13.43 13.44 -46.82
N SER A 162 14.46 14.14 -47.19
CA SER A 162 14.37 15.54 -47.60
C SER A 162 15.22 15.76 -48.87
N VAL A 163 14.65 16.52 -49.82
CA VAL A 163 15.33 16.81 -51.12
C VAL A 163 15.00 18.23 -51.54
N GLY A 164 15.98 18.99 -51.95
CA GLY A 164 15.82 20.33 -52.52
C GLY A 164 16.90 21.29 -52.07
N ALA A 165 16.95 22.48 -52.69
CA ALA A 165 17.91 23.55 -52.34
C ALA A 165 19.38 23.09 -52.31
N GLY A 166 19.79 22.21 -53.21
CA GLY A 166 21.16 21.64 -53.22
C GLY A 166 21.45 20.72 -52.05
N ARG A 167 20.42 20.23 -51.37
CA ARG A 167 20.54 19.36 -50.19
C ARG A 167 19.69 18.10 -50.37
N MET A 168 20.20 16.99 -49.89
CA MET A 168 19.48 15.73 -49.78
C MET A 168 19.78 15.15 -48.41
N GLY A 169 18.76 14.63 -47.75
CA GLY A 169 18.92 14.02 -46.43
C GLY A 169 17.93 12.90 -46.20
N GLY A 170 18.28 12.04 -45.29
CA GLY A 170 17.40 10.99 -44.76
C GLY A 170 17.68 10.75 -43.30
N SER A 171 16.67 10.41 -42.57
CA SER A 171 16.79 10.04 -41.14
C SER A 171 15.99 8.81 -40.83
N PHE A 172 16.46 8.06 -39.87
CA PHE A 172 15.79 6.92 -39.27
C PHE A 172 15.89 7.03 -37.78
N SER A 173 14.82 6.71 -37.08
CA SER A 173 14.78 6.67 -35.60
C SER A 173 14.01 5.45 -35.10
N TYR A 174 14.53 4.86 -34.07
CA TYR A 174 13.87 3.79 -33.32
C TYR A 174 13.96 4.08 -31.82
N SER A 175 12.90 3.86 -31.10
CA SER A 175 12.91 3.88 -29.64
C SER A 175 12.09 2.74 -29.05
N ASP A 176 12.57 2.17 -27.96
CA ASP A 176 11.88 1.18 -27.11
C ASP A 176 12.00 1.64 -25.67
N SER A 177 10.89 1.73 -24.98
CA SER A 177 10.87 2.04 -23.56
C SER A 177 9.99 1.06 -22.79
N LYS A 178 10.42 0.71 -21.59
CA LYS A 178 9.72 -0.17 -20.68
C LYS A 178 9.76 0.42 -19.29
N THR A 179 8.59 0.49 -18.67
CA THR A 179 8.44 0.90 -17.27
C THR A 179 7.74 -0.22 -16.50
N LYS A 180 8.23 -0.49 -15.33
CA LYS A 180 7.61 -1.41 -14.37
C LYS A 180 7.59 -0.75 -13.01
N SER A 181 6.48 -0.92 -12.29
CA SER A 181 6.37 -0.53 -10.89
C SER A 181 5.60 -1.62 -10.17
N ASN A 182 6.09 -2.01 -9.00
CA ASN A 182 5.42 -2.91 -8.07
C ASN A 182 5.37 -2.20 -6.72
N TYR A 183 4.22 -2.24 -6.08
CA TYR A 183 3.99 -1.67 -4.78
C TYR A 183 3.18 -2.63 -3.94
N ALA A 184 3.58 -2.84 -2.69
CA ALA A 184 2.84 -3.54 -1.67
C ALA A 184 3.16 -2.91 -0.32
N SER A 185 2.18 -2.27 0.32
CA SER A 185 2.38 -1.63 1.61
C SER A 185 1.10 -1.63 2.43
N VAL A 186 1.26 -1.83 3.74
CA VAL A 186 0.20 -1.56 4.72
C VAL A 186 0.09 -0.04 4.85
N ASN A 187 -1.05 0.51 4.46
CA ASN A 187 -1.34 1.94 4.62
C ASN A 187 -1.98 2.22 5.97
N GLU A 188 -2.88 1.34 6.42
CA GLU A 188 -3.54 1.44 7.71
C GLU A 188 -3.33 0.16 8.50
N GLN A 189 -2.77 0.29 9.71
CA GLN A 189 -2.45 -0.85 10.55
C GLN A 189 -3.69 -1.31 11.33
N SER A 190 -3.99 -2.60 11.22
CA SER A 190 -5.06 -3.24 12.00
C SER A 190 -4.69 -3.35 13.45
N GLY A 191 -5.69 -3.22 14.32
CA GLY A 191 -5.41 -3.36 15.75
C GLY A 191 -6.56 -3.05 16.67
N ILE A 192 -6.27 -3.27 17.94
CA ILE A 192 -7.05 -2.77 19.08
C ILE A 192 -6.28 -1.56 19.63
N MET A 193 -6.93 -0.40 19.65
CA MET A 193 -6.34 0.88 20.03
C MET A 193 -7.16 1.48 21.18
N ALA A 194 -6.72 1.22 22.39
CA ALA A 194 -7.35 1.75 23.58
C ALA A 194 -6.77 3.12 23.98
N GLY A 195 -7.58 3.95 24.60
CA GLY A 195 -7.19 5.21 25.20
C GLY A 195 -6.67 5.04 26.64
N ASP A 196 -6.99 6.03 27.48
CA ASP A 196 -6.52 6.11 28.87
C ASP A 196 -7.13 5.03 29.78
N GLY A 197 -8.24 4.41 29.37
CA GLY A 197 -8.85 3.26 30.05
C GLY A 197 -8.15 1.93 29.80
N GLY A 198 -7.24 1.87 28.83
CA GLY A 198 -6.46 0.67 28.52
C GLY A 198 -7.27 -0.45 27.88
N PHE A 199 -6.68 -1.63 27.81
CA PHE A 199 -7.34 -2.81 27.26
C PHE A 199 -7.36 -3.98 28.24
N GLN A 200 -8.45 -4.76 28.20
CA GLN A 200 -8.62 -6.01 28.94
C GLN A 200 -9.05 -7.10 27.96
N ILE A 201 -8.14 -7.98 27.60
CA ILE A 201 -8.37 -8.98 26.54
C ILE A 201 -8.18 -10.38 27.10
N ASN A 202 -9.21 -11.20 26.99
CA ASN A 202 -9.22 -12.59 27.39
C ASN A 202 -9.51 -13.48 26.18
N VAL A 203 -8.56 -14.34 25.81
CA VAL A 203 -8.66 -15.22 24.66
C VAL A 203 -8.52 -16.67 25.10
N ASN A 204 -9.59 -17.45 24.94
CA ASN A 204 -9.56 -18.87 25.25
C ASN A 204 -9.03 -19.69 24.06
N GLY A 205 -7.87 -19.34 23.58
CA GLY A 205 -7.18 -19.92 22.44
C GLY A 205 -5.92 -19.12 22.09
N ASN A 206 -5.62 -19.01 20.82
CA ASN A 206 -4.45 -18.29 20.33
C ASN A 206 -4.76 -16.79 20.09
N THR A 207 -3.83 -15.92 20.45
CA THR A 207 -3.78 -14.54 19.94
C THR A 207 -2.76 -14.49 18.82
N ASN A 208 -3.18 -14.11 17.61
CA ASN A 208 -2.32 -14.00 16.44
C ASN A 208 -2.29 -12.56 15.93
N LEU A 209 -1.10 -11.98 15.85
CA LEU A 209 -0.86 -10.65 15.31
C LEU A 209 0.01 -10.75 14.04
N THR A 210 -0.51 -10.26 12.92
CA THR A 210 0.23 -10.20 11.66
C THR A 210 0.29 -8.74 11.20
N GLY A 211 1.46 -8.10 11.40
CA GLY A 211 1.64 -6.67 11.16
C GLY A 211 0.63 -5.81 11.93
N ALA A 212 0.23 -6.23 13.12
CA ALA A 212 -0.93 -5.71 13.84
C ALA A 212 -0.59 -5.33 15.27
N VAL A 213 -1.41 -4.48 15.89
CA VAL A 213 -1.14 -3.96 17.22
C VAL A 213 -2.30 -4.16 18.19
N ILE A 214 -1.93 -4.36 19.46
CA ILE A 214 -2.80 -4.16 20.62
C ILE A 214 -2.14 -3.06 21.44
N ALA A 215 -2.73 -1.86 21.45
CA ALA A 215 -2.09 -0.66 21.93
C ALA A 215 -2.98 0.14 22.87
N SER A 216 -2.37 0.94 23.73
CA SER A 216 -3.04 1.94 24.55
C SER A 216 -2.15 3.18 24.72
N THR A 217 -2.73 4.21 25.33
CA THR A 217 -2.00 5.44 25.65
C THR A 217 -1.04 5.25 26.84
N GLU A 218 -0.12 6.20 27.00
CA GLU A 218 0.81 6.24 28.12
C GLU A 218 0.14 6.23 29.52
N PRO A 219 -0.94 6.99 29.77
CA PRO A 219 -1.64 6.93 31.04
C PRO A 219 -2.11 5.52 31.40
N ALA A 220 -2.66 4.77 30.45
CA ALA A 220 -3.10 3.40 30.68
C ALA A 220 -1.94 2.47 31.03
N ILE A 221 -0.78 2.62 30.36
CA ILE A 221 0.43 1.84 30.63
C ILE A 221 0.93 2.14 32.04
N LYS A 222 1.07 3.42 32.40
CA LYS A 222 1.56 3.84 33.74
C LYS A 222 0.66 3.40 34.87
N GLN A 223 -0.64 3.31 34.62
CA GLN A 223 -1.62 2.87 35.62
C GLN A 223 -1.83 1.34 35.62
N ASN A 224 -1.10 0.59 34.78
CA ASN A 224 -1.20 -0.86 34.63
C ASN A 224 -2.64 -1.33 34.29
N LEU A 225 -3.35 -0.58 33.41
CA LEU A 225 -4.72 -0.90 33.01
C LEU A 225 -4.78 -1.92 31.86
N ASN A 226 -3.64 -2.28 31.28
CA ASN A 226 -3.55 -3.19 30.15
C ASN A 226 -3.38 -4.63 30.61
N SER A 227 -4.22 -5.52 30.10
CA SER A 227 -4.10 -6.96 30.32
C SER A 227 -4.44 -7.76 29.08
N LEU A 228 -3.63 -8.77 28.76
CA LEU A 228 -3.90 -9.81 27.78
C LEU A 228 -3.71 -11.17 28.42
N THR A 229 -4.75 -11.99 28.42
CA THR A 229 -4.66 -13.41 28.80
C THR A 229 -4.97 -14.25 27.58
N THR A 230 -4.11 -15.20 27.22
CA THR A 230 -4.25 -16.06 26.04
C THR A 230 -3.60 -17.43 26.28
N GLN A 231 -4.03 -18.46 25.58
CA GLN A 231 -3.36 -19.76 25.68
C GLN A 231 -2.02 -19.75 24.97
N THR A 232 -1.98 -19.21 23.75
CA THR A 232 -0.76 -19.03 22.96
C THR A 232 -0.73 -17.64 22.32
N LEU A 233 0.46 -17.15 22.03
CA LEU A 233 0.69 -15.89 21.33
C LEU A 233 1.59 -16.11 20.14
N THR A 234 1.12 -15.73 18.95
CA THR A 234 1.90 -15.77 17.72
C THR A 234 1.97 -14.39 17.09
N THR A 235 3.14 -14.00 16.63
CA THR A 235 3.34 -12.70 15.98
C THR A 235 4.16 -12.85 14.71
N SER A 236 3.84 -12.06 13.71
CA SER A 236 4.62 -11.90 12.48
C SER A 236 4.52 -10.47 11.97
N ASN A 237 5.58 -10.01 11.34
CA ASN A 237 5.61 -8.70 10.70
C ASN A 237 5.22 -8.83 9.22
N ILE A 238 4.88 -7.70 8.60
CA ILE A 238 4.59 -7.62 7.16
C ILE A 238 5.69 -6.78 6.51
N GLU A 239 6.36 -7.33 5.50
CA GLU A 239 7.34 -6.61 4.69
C GLU A 239 6.61 -5.80 3.62
N ASN A 240 6.88 -4.49 3.58
CA ASN A 240 6.37 -3.58 2.58
C ASN A 240 7.47 -3.33 1.54
N SER A 241 7.08 -3.22 0.27
CA SER A 241 8.03 -2.96 -0.82
C SER A 241 7.45 -2.03 -1.86
N ALA A 242 8.31 -1.17 -2.41
CA ALA A 242 8.03 -0.37 -3.58
C ALA A 242 9.21 -0.47 -4.53
N GLU A 243 8.97 -0.98 -5.73
CA GLU A 243 9.98 -1.14 -6.78
C GLU A 243 9.57 -0.36 -8.02
N TYR A 244 10.50 0.36 -8.59
CA TYR A 244 10.33 1.06 -9.85
C TYR A 244 11.50 0.77 -10.79
N SER A 245 11.22 0.50 -12.05
CA SER A 245 12.25 0.44 -13.08
C SER A 245 11.76 1.00 -14.41
N ALA A 246 12.56 1.88 -14.99
CA ALA A 246 12.36 2.38 -16.33
C ALA A 246 13.62 2.13 -17.16
N LYS A 247 13.44 1.61 -18.37
CA LYS A 247 14.54 1.38 -19.32
C LYS A 247 14.10 1.90 -20.67
N GLY A 248 15.00 2.66 -21.32
CA GLY A 248 14.78 3.18 -22.64
C GLY A 248 16.02 2.97 -23.52
N VAL A 249 15.79 2.67 -24.79
CA VAL A 249 16.82 2.64 -25.81
C VAL A 249 16.31 3.44 -26.99
N SER A 250 17.16 4.32 -27.52
CA SER A 250 16.89 5.06 -28.73
C SER A 250 18.07 4.99 -29.66
N VAL A 251 17.80 4.82 -30.94
CA VAL A 251 18.80 4.85 -32.01
C VAL A 251 18.27 5.75 -33.11
N GLY A 252 19.11 6.68 -33.53
CA GLY A 252 18.82 7.55 -34.66
C GLY A 252 20.00 7.59 -35.61
N THR A 253 19.75 7.60 -36.90
CA THR A 253 20.76 7.82 -37.90
C THR A 253 20.22 8.75 -38.98
N GLY A 254 21.08 9.60 -39.49
CA GLY A 254 20.75 10.52 -40.57
C GLY A 254 21.93 10.67 -41.55
N VAL A 255 21.61 10.97 -42.77
CA VAL A 255 22.60 11.32 -43.78
C VAL A 255 22.15 12.63 -44.45
N GLY A 256 23.03 13.59 -44.45
CA GLY A 256 22.83 14.85 -45.17
C GLY A 256 23.91 15.03 -46.21
N LEU A 257 23.51 15.33 -47.44
CA LEU A 257 24.38 15.70 -48.54
C LEU A 257 24.13 17.19 -48.82
N ASN A 258 25.13 18.01 -48.61
CA ASN A 258 25.08 19.45 -48.92
C ASN A 258 26.00 19.73 -50.13
N GLN A 259 25.46 20.45 -51.10
CA GLN A 259 26.26 20.90 -52.25
C GLN A 259 27.29 21.92 -51.77
N GLN A 260 28.55 21.75 -52.22
CA GLN A 260 29.60 22.71 -51.88
C GLN A 260 29.51 23.95 -52.75
N PRO A 261 29.87 25.14 -52.19
CA PRO A 261 29.95 26.36 -52.99
C PRO A 261 30.92 26.18 -54.20
N GLY A 262 30.51 26.66 -55.36
CA GLY A 262 31.29 26.54 -56.56
C GLY A 262 31.15 25.25 -57.41
N GLY A 263 30.13 24.41 -57.06
CA GLY A 263 29.83 23.20 -57.85
C GLY A 263 30.79 22.01 -57.63
N ALA A 264 31.64 22.07 -56.61
CA ALA A 264 32.68 21.07 -56.33
C ALA A 264 32.19 19.71 -55.74
N GLY A 265 30.87 19.41 -55.88
CA GLY A 265 30.28 18.16 -55.39
C GLY A 265 29.51 18.30 -54.10
N TYR A 266 29.10 17.18 -53.52
CA TYR A 266 28.33 17.11 -52.26
C TYR A 266 29.22 16.70 -51.08
N LYS A 267 29.09 17.41 -49.97
CA LYS A 267 29.70 16.99 -48.71
C LYS A 267 28.72 16.11 -47.94
N ASN A 268 29.15 14.93 -47.63
CA ASN A 268 28.38 14.00 -46.79
C ASN A 268 28.50 14.41 -45.31
N ALA A 269 27.37 14.55 -44.62
CA ALA A 269 27.30 14.81 -43.19
C ALA A 269 26.46 13.73 -42.52
N PRO A 270 27.01 12.53 -42.28
CA PRO A 270 26.29 11.50 -41.56
C PRO A 270 26.15 11.89 -40.10
N THR A 271 24.96 11.64 -39.55
CA THR A 271 24.69 11.77 -38.14
C THR A 271 24.24 10.43 -37.60
N ALA A 272 24.73 10.07 -36.47
CA ALA A 272 24.24 8.91 -35.71
C ALA A 272 24.10 9.28 -34.25
N SER A 273 23.03 8.85 -33.66
CA SER A 273 22.77 8.99 -32.25
C SER A 273 22.30 7.67 -31.69
N ALA A 274 22.83 7.31 -30.55
CA ALA A 274 22.34 6.18 -29.76
C ALA A 274 22.26 6.63 -28.32
N GLY A 275 21.17 6.34 -27.68
CA GLY A 275 20.94 6.66 -26.28
C GLY A 275 20.34 5.46 -25.57
N SER A 276 20.80 5.24 -24.37
CA SER A 276 20.15 4.33 -23.44
C SER A 276 19.93 5.05 -22.12
N SER A 277 18.78 4.83 -21.53
CA SER A 277 18.47 5.30 -20.20
C SER A 277 17.98 4.13 -19.35
N SER A 278 18.44 4.06 -18.13
CA SER A 278 17.90 3.14 -17.14
C SER A 278 17.80 3.86 -15.80
N GLN A 279 16.67 3.71 -15.17
CA GLN A 279 16.45 4.17 -13.81
C GLN A 279 15.76 3.05 -13.06
N SER A 280 16.23 2.77 -11.85
CA SER A 280 15.59 1.86 -10.94
C SER A 280 15.66 2.44 -9.54
N ASP A 281 14.62 2.23 -8.78
CA ASP A 281 14.52 2.62 -7.39
C ASP A 281 13.76 1.55 -6.65
N ASP A 282 14.19 1.24 -5.43
CA ASP A 282 13.54 0.30 -4.54
C ASP A 282 13.54 0.84 -3.12
N SER A 283 12.46 0.64 -2.43
CA SER A 283 12.33 0.95 -1.01
C SER A 283 11.59 -0.18 -0.31
N SER A 284 11.94 -0.40 0.94
CA SER A 284 11.30 -1.38 1.80
C SER A 284 11.09 -0.83 3.19
N SER A 285 10.03 -1.27 3.84
CA SER A 285 9.74 -1.01 5.23
C SER A 285 9.08 -2.23 5.86
N VAL A 286 8.92 -2.23 7.17
CA VAL A 286 8.29 -3.36 7.88
C VAL A 286 7.17 -2.82 8.74
N THR A 287 5.96 -3.37 8.57
CA THR A 287 4.86 -3.17 9.52
C THR A 287 5.00 -4.19 10.64
N VAL A 288 5.34 -3.70 11.81
CA VAL A 288 5.70 -4.52 12.97
C VAL A 288 4.46 -4.86 13.79
N SER A 289 4.37 -6.11 14.28
CA SER A 289 3.38 -6.49 15.27
C SER A 289 3.85 -6.09 16.67
N GLY A 290 2.93 -5.61 17.51
CA GLY A 290 3.27 -5.16 18.86
C GLY A 290 2.11 -5.15 19.84
N ILE A 291 2.47 -5.22 21.13
CA ILE A 291 1.53 -5.07 22.26
C ILE A 291 2.12 -4.04 23.21
N SER A 292 1.35 -3.01 23.57
CA SER A 292 1.79 -2.01 24.54
C SER A 292 2.01 -2.63 25.93
N GLY A 293 2.82 -1.94 26.74
CA GLY A 293 3.12 -2.33 28.10
C GLY A 293 1.88 -2.63 28.94
N GLY A 294 1.95 -3.71 29.70
CA GLY A 294 0.88 -4.24 30.53
C GLY A 294 1.17 -5.65 31.01
N THR A 295 0.17 -6.33 31.55
CA THR A 295 0.27 -7.73 31.99
C THR A 295 -0.10 -8.66 30.83
N VAL A 296 0.85 -9.46 30.35
CA VAL A 296 0.57 -10.50 29.34
C VAL A 296 0.77 -11.87 29.99
N SER A 297 -0.33 -12.65 30.03
CA SER A 297 -0.38 -13.99 30.62
C SER A 297 -0.60 -15.02 29.50
N ILE A 298 0.39 -15.90 29.29
CA ILE A 298 0.33 -16.96 28.27
C ILE A 298 0.35 -18.30 29.00
N SER A 299 -0.73 -19.08 28.88
CA SER A 299 -0.85 -20.36 29.60
C SER A 299 -0.04 -21.50 28.96
N ASN A 300 0.24 -21.43 27.65
CA ASN A 300 1.05 -22.40 26.92
C ASN A 300 2.17 -21.72 26.08
N PRO A 301 3.19 -21.15 26.73
CA PRO A 301 4.21 -20.37 26.04
C PRO A 301 5.11 -21.23 25.12
N SER A 302 5.21 -22.54 25.34
CA SER A 302 6.07 -23.43 24.51
C SER A 302 5.59 -23.58 23.08
N THR A 303 4.32 -23.31 22.79
CA THR A 303 3.74 -23.34 21.45
C THR A 303 3.57 -21.96 20.83
N SER A 304 3.94 -20.92 21.56
CA SER A 304 3.96 -19.56 21.03
C SER A 304 5.13 -19.35 20.06
N SER A 305 4.94 -18.58 19.02
CA SER A 305 5.92 -18.37 17.96
C SER A 305 6.03 -16.92 17.52
N GLY A 306 7.06 -16.65 16.73
CA GLY A 306 7.37 -15.30 16.24
C GLY A 306 8.11 -14.48 17.27
N GLN A 307 7.93 -13.17 17.26
CA GLN A 307 8.53 -12.23 18.20
C GLN A 307 7.79 -12.13 19.55
N ALA A 308 6.95 -13.10 19.87
CA ALA A 308 6.09 -13.10 21.04
C ALA A 308 6.85 -12.81 22.35
N ALA A 309 8.07 -13.35 22.50
CA ALA A 309 8.90 -13.10 23.67
C ALA A 309 9.52 -11.68 23.72
N GLN A 310 9.59 -10.99 22.58
CA GLN A 310 10.15 -9.65 22.44
C GLN A 310 9.10 -8.55 22.24
N THR A 311 7.84 -8.94 22.07
CA THR A 311 6.78 -8.05 21.61
C THR A 311 6.06 -7.33 22.75
N VAL A 312 6.27 -7.74 24.00
CA VAL A 312 5.76 -7.01 25.16
C VAL A 312 6.66 -5.82 25.41
N LEU A 313 6.20 -4.67 24.97
CA LEU A 313 6.89 -3.40 25.17
C LEU A 313 6.43 -2.80 26.51
N THR A 314 7.37 -2.31 27.29
CA THR A 314 7.10 -1.72 28.61
C THR A 314 7.59 -0.28 28.67
N GLY A 315 6.86 0.56 29.43
CA GLY A 315 7.28 1.93 29.69
C GLY A 315 7.39 2.81 28.43
N GLN A 316 8.44 3.60 28.34
CA GLN A 316 8.63 4.58 27.27
C GLN A 316 8.80 3.94 25.87
N ASP A 317 9.39 2.76 25.80
CA ASP A 317 9.57 2.05 24.52
C ASP A 317 8.24 1.62 23.93
N ALA A 318 7.29 1.20 24.77
CA ALA A 318 5.92 0.89 24.33
C ALA A 318 5.23 2.12 23.75
N ILE A 319 5.38 3.28 24.37
CA ILE A 319 4.80 4.55 23.91
C ILE A 319 5.39 4.95 22.56
N THR A 320 6.69 4.90 22.42
CA THR A 320 7.40 5.24 21.18
C THR A 320 6.99 4.30 20.05
N THR A 321 6.90 3.01 20.33
CA THR A 321 6.48 2.01 19.34
C THR A 321 5.03 2.18 18.92
N VAL A 322 4.11 2.42 19.86
CA VAL A 322 2.71 2.71 19.53
C VAL A 322 2.60 3.97 18.68
N ALA A 323 3.30 5.03 19.03
CA ALA A 323 3.33 6.26 18.24
C ALA A 323 3.91 6.03 16.83
N THR A 324 4.86 5.11 16.68
CA THR A 324 5.45 4.73 15.39
C THR A 324 4.53 3.80 14.57
N LEU A 325 3.82 2.89 15.21
CA LEU A 325 2.94 1.92 14.57
C LEU A 325 1.64 2.54 14.04
N ASN A 326 1.17 3.61 14.65
CA ASN A 326 -0.04 4.35 14.26
C ASN A 326 0.22 5.48 13.24
N ARG A 327 1.39 5.53 12.63
CA ARG A 327 1.70 6.57 11.66
C ARG A 327 1.21 6.17 10.27
N ASP A 328 0.38 7.05 9.67
CA ASP A 328 0.25 7.14 8.22
C ASP A 328 1.63 7.44 7.64
N VAL A 329 2.25 6.43 7.04
CA VAL A 329 3.47 6.64 6.28
C VAL A 329 3.08 7.24 4.94
N THR A 330 2.82 8.53 4.94
CA THR A 330 2.66 9.28 3.70
C THR A 330 4.05 9.49 3.11
N THR A 331 4.35 8.83 2.03
CA THR A 331 5.55 9.12 1.23
C THR A 331 5.37 10.43 0.50
N GLN A 332 6.03 11.49 0.98
CA GLN A 332 6.16 12.72 0.20
C GLN A 332 7.28 12.56 -0.83
N ARG A 333 6.93 12.79 -2.07
CA ARG A 333 7.86 12.78 -3.20
C ARG A 333 8.56 14.13 -3.24
N ASN A 334 9.80 14.20 -2.80
CA ASN A 334 10.65 15.38 -2.93
C ASN A 334 11.57 15.23 -4.15
N THR A 335 11.74 16.31 -4.89
CA THR A 335 12.71 16.38 -5.99
C THR A 335 13.88 17.23 -5.51
N ASP A 336 15.08 16.71 -5.58
CA ASP A 336 16.29 17.48 -5.26
C ASP A 336 16.58 18.56 -6.33
N ALA A 337 17.56 19.42 -6.06
CA ALA A 337 17.97 20.49 -6.99
C ALA A 337 18.51 19.96 -8.33
N GLN A 338 18.81 18.69 -8.43
CA GLN A 338 19.28 17.99 -9.64
C GLN A 338 18.14 17.25 -10.37
N GLY A 339 16.91 17.32 -9.86
CA GLY A 339 15.74 16.68 -10.45
C GLY A 339 15.57 15.20 -10.07
N ASN A 340 16.37 14.68 -9.12
CA ASN A 340 16.21 13.33 -8.62
C ASN A 340 15.05 13.26 -7.62
N ILE A 341 14.28 12.20 -7.70
CA ILE A 341 13.15 11.99 -6.83
C ILE A 341 13.64 11.22 -5.60
N THR A 342 13.53 11.87 -4.43
CA THR A 342 13.76 11.24 -3.14
C THR A 342 12.43 11.01 -2.45
N ALA A 343 12.14 9.77 -2.07
CA ALA A 343 11.00 9.44 -1.22
C ALA A 343 11.45 9.58 0.24
N ILE A 344 10.88 10.53 0.97
CA ILE A 344 11.10 10.69 2.40
C ILE A 344 9.83 10.25 3.12
N ALA A 345 9.95 9.32 4.07
CA ALA A 345 8.86 8.99 4.97
C ALA A 345 8.60 10.17 5.89
N VAL A 346 7.37 10.66 5.91
CA VAL A 346 6.96 11.78 6.78
C VAL A 346 5.80 11.34 7.68
N ASP A 347 5.70 11.94 8.86
CA ASP A 347 4.52 11.75 9.72
C ASP A 347 3.30 12.51 9.19
N SER A 348 2.14 12.33 9.83
CA SER A 348 0.89 13.02 9.49
C SER A 348 0.98 14.56 9.53
N ASN A 349 2.03 15.11 10.15
CA ASN A 349 2.32 16.53 10.24
C ASN A 349 3.38 17.00 9.22
N GLY A 350 3.89 16.08 8.37
CA GLY A 350 4.90 16.38 7.36
C GLY A 350 6.34 16.40 7.87
N ASN A 351 6.62 15.90 9.09
CA ASN A 351 7.99 15.83 9.61
C ASN A 351 8.70 14.56 9.13
N ASN A 352 9.97 14.69 8.76
CA ASN A 352 10.80 13.55 8.34
C ASN A 352 10.91 12.50 9.45
N LEU A 353 10.71 11.22 9.06
CA LEU A 353 10.84 10.04 9.92
C LEU A 353 12.25 9.41 9.84
N ALA A 354 13.29 10.18 9.55
CA ALA A 354 14.67 9.70 9.50
C ALA A 354 15.24 9.42 10.89
#